data_94e8b19d9db5bef41a44f6d3f90f47b5
#
_entry.id   94e8b19d9db5bef41a44f6d3f90f47b5
#
_cell.length_a   1.000
_cell.length_b   1.000
_cell.length_c   1.000
_cell.angle_alpha   90.00
_cell.angle_beta   90.00
_cell.angle_gamma   90.00
#
_symmetry.space_group_name_H-M   'P 1'
#
loop_
_entity.id
_entity.type
_entity.pdbx_description
1 polymer ?
#
loop_
_entity_poly.entity_id
_entity_poly.type
_entity_poly.pdbx_seq_one_letter_code
_entity_poly.pdbx_strand_id
1 'polypeptide(L)'
;MNEIKWVEPRPLRHTADTIPFPLGALPPVLRDMVQAISVTTSTDVGMAGTAMLSAVGYCFTGLYRLAGKADHTEPPVLYSIIIAQPSERKSPVMHFIKAPFDSFESKYNKDHREEMYKAQQDVKALEARVKAMEKEDEPDTAAIAKLRVQADNIRNTTPIRIVVDDITPESLVIELSENDSLLMISDEAGMLSNFNGKYNGGIPNLDLLLKSWNGEKYICNRVIRGRTEIPSPYLSVALAGQSYIWDNMINDTAFRSSGLIARFVPCFAKSNVGNRRYDTAPISKEVREQYHDFIHQLLKGKKDHNGEETILRLSRHASEEYIDYCNKYIEKEIKESMCCCQDWGGKFHGLILRIACILHCADCCSRGIEPSDESVNHDTLLRAFNLAHYYRCLLYTSPSPRDTERARM
;
A
#
# COMPACT_ATOMS: atom_id res chain seq x y z
N MET A 1 -16.29 29.15 47.91
CA MET A 1 -15.10 28.43 47.39
C MET A 1 -15.62 27.13 46.79
N ASN A 2 -15.60 27.03 45.45
CA ASN A 2 -16.03 25.79 44.77
C ASN A 2 -14.94 24.75 44.98
N GLU A 3 -15.24 23.64 45.65
CA GLU A 3 -14.34 22.49 45.74
C GLU A 3 -14.10 21.92 44.36
N ILE A 4 -12.86 21.98 43.90
CA ILE A 4 -12.42 21.29 42.67
C ILE A 4 -12.43 19.79 43.01
N LYS A 5 -13.46 19.06 42.57
CA LYS A 5 -13.45 17.60 42.60
C LYS A 5 -12.42 17.10 41.57
N TRP A 6 -11.28 16.67 42.05
CA TRP A 6 -10.30 15.95 41.27
C TRP A 6 -10.91 14.61 40.83
N VAL A 7 -10.90 14.37 39.52
CA VAL A 7 -11.19 13.03 38.98
C VAL A 7 -9.97 12.15 39.33
N GLU A 8 -10.20 10.96 39.88
CA GLU A 8 -9.11 10.02 40.16
C GLU A 8 -8.23 9.86 38.91
N PRO A 9 -6.90 10.00 39.06
CA PRO A 9 -6.00 9.82 37.95
C PRO A 9 -6.18 8.41 37.40
N ARG A 10 -6.60 8.31 36.14
CA ARG A 10 -6.58 7.02 35.46
C ARG A 10 -5.12 6.61 35.34
N PRO A 11 -4.74 5.38 35.74
CA PRO A 11 -3.38 4.92 35.57
C PRO A 11 -3.02 5.09 34.08
N LEU A 12 -1.88 5.74 33.80
CA LEU A 12 -1.26 5.67 32.50
C LEU A 12 -1.15 4.19 32.17
N ARG A 13 -1.85 3.73 31.15
CA ARG A 13 -1.83 2.31 30.77
C ARG A 13 -0.40 1.97 30.38
N HIS A 14 0.36 1.51 31.34
CA HIS A 14 1.59 0.79 31.06
C HIS A 14 1.19 -0.50 30.35
N THR A 15 1.59 -0.64 29.11
CA THR A 15 1.27 -1.76 28.22
C THR A 15 -0.23 -2.02 28.14
N ALA A 16 -0.92 -1.26 27.28
CA ALA A 16 -2.23 -1.69 26.81
C ALA A 16 -2.08 -3.13 26.32
N ASP A 17 -2.93 -4.04 26.80
CA ASP A 17 -3.03 -5.38 26.22
C ASP A 17 -3.29 -5.19 24.75
N THR A 18 -2.23 -5.32 23.93
CA THR A 18 -2.33 -5.14 22.50
C THR A 18 -3.21 -6.26 21.99
N ILE A 19 -4.31 -5.88 21.33
CA ILE A 19 -5.18 -6.87 20.70
C ILE A 19 -4.31 -7.65 19.71
N PRO A 20 -4.32 -9.00 19.76
CA PRO A 20 -3.53 -9.80 18.84
C PRO A 20 -4.01 -9.58 17.40
N PHE A 21 -3.07 -9.59 16.46
CA PHE A 21 -3.41 -9.54 15.04
C PHE A 21 -4.36 -10.68 14.68
N PRO A 22 -5.50 -10.43 14.02
CA PRO A 22 -6.50 -11.44 13.72
C PRO A 22 -6.07 -12.33 12.54
N LEU A 23 -5.06 -13.16 12.78
CA LEU A 23 -4.41 -14.02 11.78
C LEU A 23 -5.42 -14.92 11.02
N GLY A 24 -6.47 -15.40 11.72
CA GLY A 24 -7.55 -16.19 11.12
C GLY A 24 -8.39 -15.44 10.08
N ALA A 25 -8.28 -14.11 10.02
CA ALA A 25 -8.96 -13.31 8.99
C ALA A 25 -8.29 -13.42 7.61
N LEU A 26 -7.04 -13.87 7.54
CA LEU A 26 -6.33 -14.02 6.27
C LEU A 26 -6.71 -15.32 5.55
N PRO A 27 -6.70 -15.33 4.19
CA PRO A 27 -6.75 -16.54 3.40
C PRO A 27 -5.67 -17.56 3.81
N PRO A 28 -5.90 -18.87 3.72
CA PRO A 28 -4.99 -19.88 4.26
C PRO A 28 -3.54 -19.73 3.81
N VAL A 29 -3.29 -19.55 2.52
CA VAL A 29 -1.92 -19.40 1.96
C VAL A 29 -1.18 -18.20 2.55
N LEU A 30 -1.86 -17.09 2.75
CA LEU A 30 -1.30 -15.88 3.35
C LEU A 30 -1.11 -16.04 4.86
N ARG A 31 -2.11 -16.62 5.54
CA ARG A 31 -2.07 -16.91 6.96
C ARG A 31 -0.88 -17.78 7.34
N ASP A 32 -0.69 -18.87 6.60
CA ASP A 32 0.35 -19.86 6.90
C ASP A 32 1.75 -19.25 6.68
N MET A 33 1.92 -18.42 5.65
CA MET A 33 3.17 -17.69 5.42
C MET A 33 3.42 -16.63 6.50
N VAL A 34 2.42 -15.82 6.87
CA VAL A 34 2.52 -14.80 7.94
C VAL A 34 2.90 -15.46 9.27
N GLN A 35 2.24 -16.57 9.62
CA GLN A 35 2.57 -17.34 10.82
C GLN A 35 4.01 -17.88 10.78
N ALA A 36 4.43 -18.44 9.65
CA ALA A 36 5.77 -18.99 9.48
C ALA A 36 6.85 -17.90 9.58
N ILE A 37 6.63 -16.72 8.99
CA ILE A 37 7.52 -15.56 9.13
C ILE A 37 7.66 -15.16 10.59
N SER A 38 6.54 -14.98 11.31
CA SER A 38 6.54 -14.60 12.71
C SER A 38 7.29 -15.59 13.60
N VAL A 39 7.09 -16.88 13.39
CA VAL A 39 7.80 -17.96 14.12
C VAL A 39 9.29 -17.94 13.82
N THR A 40 9.67 -17.97 12.54
CA THR A 40 11.09 -18.02 12.11
C THR A 40 11.87 -16.81 12.59
N THR A 41 11.28 -15.63 12.52
CA THR A 41 11.93 -14.38 12.93
C THR A 41 11.75 -14.07 14.42
N SER A 42 10.90 -14.79 15.13
CA SER A 42 10.48 -14.48 16.52
C SER A 42 10.00 -13.03 16.66
N THR A 43 9.15 -12.57 15.73
CA THR A 43 8.60 -11.23 15.71
C THR A 43 7.10 -11.23 15.97
N ASP A 44 6.53 -10.05 16.22
CA ASP A 44 5.08 -9.85 16.29
C ASP A 44 4.45 -10.22 14.94
N VAL A 45 3.41 -11.04 14.99
CA VAL A 45 2.66 -11.50 13.81
C VAL A 45 2.01 -10.35 13.04
N GLY A 46 1.65 -9.26 13.74
CA GLY A 46 1.10 -8.05 13.13
C GLY A 46 2.03 -7.38 12.15
N MET A 47 3.35 -7.49 12.34
CA MET A 47 4.33 -6.95 11.38
C MET A 47 4.18 -7.60 10.01
N ALA A 48 4.24 -8.93 9.97
CA ALA A 48 4.12 -9.68 8.72
C ALA A 48 2.72 -9.56 8.13
N GLY A 49 1.66 -9.65 8.95
CA GLY A 49 0.28 -9.56 8.49
C GLY A 49 -0.06 -8.22 7.86
N THR A 50 0.40 -7.12 8.47
CA THR A 50 0.14 -5.76 7.97
C THR A 50 0.87 -5.50 6.64
N ALA A 51 2.15 -5.85 6.55
CA ALA A 51 2.89 -5.70 5.30
C ALA A 51 2.34 -6.61 4.18
N MET A 52 1.93 -7.84 4.53
CA MET A 52 1.33 -8.81 3.60
C MET A 52 0.06 -8.26 2.96
N LEU A 53 -0.83 -7.62 3.73
CA LEU A 53 -2.06 -7.03 3.20
C LEU A 53 -1.79 -5.94 2.16
N SER A 54 -0.81 -5.06 2.40
CA SER A 54 -0.43 -4.04 1.42
C SER A 54 0.20 -4.65 0.17
N ALA A 55 1.07 -5.64 0.33
CA ALA A 55 1.74 -6.31 -0.79
C ALA A 55 0.75 -7.10 -1.65
N VAL A 56 -0.19 -7.85 -1.04
CA VAL A 56 -1.23 -8.58 -1.78
C VAL A 56 -2.24 -7.61 -2.40
N GLY A 57 -2.57 -6.51 -1.72
CA GLY A 57 -3.42 -5.46 -2.28
C GLY A 57 -2.90 -4.92 -3.60
N TYR A 58 -1.58 -4.73 -3.73
CA TYR A 58 -0.94 -4.34 -4.98
C TYR A 58 -1.31 -5.27 -6.15
N CYS A 59 -1.40 -6.58 -5.93
CA CYS A 59 -1.72 -7.54 -6.99
C CYS A 59 -3.09 -7.28 -7.64
N PHE A 60 -3.99 -6.61 -6.95
CA PHE A 60 -5.38 -6.37 -7.39
C PHE A 60 -5.64 -4.91 -7.81
N THR A 61 -4.66 -4.00 -7.64
CA THR A 61 -4.81 -2.59 -8.08
C THR A 61 -4.93 -2.51 -9.58
N GLY A 62 -5.83 -1.66 -10.06
CA GLY A 62 -6.13 -1.51 -11.48
C GLY A 62 -6.99 -2.64 -12.07
N LEU A 63 -7.30 -3.69 -11.29
CA LEU A 63 -8.16 -4.80 -11.70
C LEU A 63 -9.56 -4.68 -11.09
N TYR A 64 -9.63 -4.38 -9.80
CA TYR A 64 -10.87 -4.41 -9.04
C TYR A 64 -11.03 -3.19 -8.13
N ARG A 65 -12.29 -2.82 -7.91
CA ARG A 65 -12.72 -1.88 -6.86
C ARG A 65 -13.93 -2.47 -6.15
N LEU A 66 -14.07 -2.24 -4.87
CA LEU A 66 -15.26 -2.67 -4.12
C LEU A 66 -16.21 -1.50 -3.89
N ALA A 67 -17.46 -1.65 -4.31
CA ALA A 67 -18.52 -0.68 -4.05
C ALA A 67 -19.08 -0.85 -2.64
N GLY A 68 -19.01 0.22 -1.84
CA GLY A 68 -19.73 0.33 -0.56
C GLY A 68 -21.18 0.81 -0.74
N LYS A 69 -21.39 1.66 -1.75
CA LYS A 69 -22.71 2.13 -2.24
C LYS A 69 -22.58 2.50 -3.72
N ALA A 70 -23.69 2.88 -4.34
CA ALA A 70 -23.77 3.07 -5.80
C ALA A 70 -22.75 4.06 -6.37
N ASP A 71 -22.43 5.11 -5.62
CA ASP A 71 -21.54 6.22 -6.04
C ASP A 71 -20.22 6.27 -5.24
N HIS A 72 -19.88 5.20 -4.51
CA HIS A 72 -18.67 5.13 -3.70
C HIS A 72 -17.99 3.78 -3.83
N THR A 73 -16.78 3.79 -4.40
CA THR A 73 -15.96 2.60 -4.58
C THR A 73 -14.56 2.84 -4.01
N GLU A 74 -13.95 1.77 -3.48
CA GLU A 74 -12.60 1.81 -2.96
C GLU A 74 -11.70 0.79 -3.68
N PRO A 75 -10.46 1.18 -4.09
CA PRO A 75 -9.49 0.26 -4.66
C PRO A 75 -8.81 -0.57 -3.55
N PRO A 76 -8.22 -1.72 -3.84
CA PRO A 76 -7.50 -2.56 -2.87
C PRO A 76 -6.10 -2.02 -2.51
N VAL A 77 -5.96 -0.72 -2.39
CA VAL A 77 -4.70 -0.03 -2.04
C VAL A 77 -4.62 0.17 -0.54
N LEU A 78 -3.52 -0.24 0.08
CA LEU A 78 -3.22 0.05 1.48
C LEU A 78 -1.87 0.75 1.61
N TYR A 79 -1.83 1.77 2.47
CA TYR A 79 -0.62 2.37 2.98
C TYR A 79 -0.42 1.89 4.41
N SER A 80 0.56 1.05 4.64
CA SER A 80 0.88 0.54 5.96
C SER A 80 2.25 1.01 6.44
N ILE A 81 2.31 1.25 7.74
CA ILE A 81 3.56 1.57 8.41
C ILE A 81 3.71 0.71 9.68
N ILE A 82 4.80 -0.03 9.74
CA ILE A 82 5.13 -0.88 10.87
C ILE A 82 6.14 -0.14 11.75
N ILE A 83 5.74 0.13 12.97
CA ILE A 83 6.55 0.82 13.97
C ILE A 83 7.13 -0.23 14.91
N ALA A 84 8.45 -0.39 14.85
CA ALA A 84 9.18 -1.34 15.66
C ALA A 84 10.56 -0.78 16.06
N GLN A 85 11.01 -1.06 17.27
CA GLN A 85 12.26 -0.58 17.79
C GLN A 85 13.48 -1.14 17.01
N PRO A 86 14.68 -0.57 17.18
CA PRO A 86 15.91 -1.19 16.68
C PRO A 86 16.01 -2.65 17.10
N SER A 87 16.61 -3.47 16.25
CA SER A 87 16.81 -4.93 16.49
C SER A 87 15.51 -5.77 16.47
N GLU A 88 14.35 -5.25 16.11
CA GLU A 88 13.08 -6.01 15.99
C GLU A 88 12.97 -6.84 14.71
N ARG A 89 14.08 -7.13 14.03
CA ARG A 89 14.13 -7.99 12.84
C ARG A 89 13.14 -7.58 11.72
N LYS A 90 12.96 -6.26 11.52
CA LYS A 90 12.12 -5.71 10.45
C LYS A 90 12.55 -6.21 9.07
N SER A 91 13.84 -6.10 8.75
CA SER A 91 14.39 -6.44 7.44
C SER A 91 14.12 -7.90 7.03
N PRO A 92 14.33 -8.93 7.87
CA PRO A 92 13.94 -10.30 7.53
C PRO A 92 12.44 -10.46 7.24
N VAL A 93 11.56 -9.80 8.01
CA VAL A 93 10.10 -9.86 7.78
C VAL A 93 9.76 -9.28 6.40
N MET A 94 10.24 -8.06 6.10
CA MET A 94 9.99 -7.40 4.81
C MET A 94 10.59 -8.19 3.65
N HIS A 95 11.77 -8.77 3.82
CA HIS A 95 12.43 -9.60 2.82
C HIS A 95 11.60 -10.83 2.42
N PHE A 96 11.04 -11.59 3.38
CA PHE A 96 10.23 -12.76 3.06
C PHE A 96 8.96 -12.39 2.30
N ILE A 97 8.35 -11.25 2.60
CA ILE A 97 7.15 -10.76 1.91
C ILE A 97 7.49 -10.29 0.50
N LYS A 98 8.60 -9.56 0.33
CA LYS A 98 9.04 -8.97 -0.93
C LYS A 98 9.54 -10.01 -1.94
N ALA A 99 10.14 -11.09 -1.47
CA ALA A 99 10.88 -12.06 -2.28
C ALA A 99 10.14 -12.58 -3.54
N PRO A 100 8.84 -12.96 -3.51
CA PRO A 100 8.16 -13.40 -4.72
C PRO A 100 7.97 -12.28 -5.75
N PHE A 101 7.80 -11.04 -5.33
CA PHE A 101 7.68 -9.88 -6.22
C PHE A 101 8.99 -9.61 -6.95
N ASP A 102 10.12 -9.57 -6.22
CA ASP A 102 11.46 -9.41 -6.77
C ASP A 102 11.81 -10.53 -7.75
N SER A 103 11.45 -11.78 -7.41
CA SER A 103 11.74 -12.94 -8.24
C SER A 103 10.89 -12.94 -9.52
N PHE A 104 9.64 -12.53 -9.45
CA PHE A 104 8.76 -12.40 -10.62
C PHE A 104 9.27 -11.30 -11.57
N GLU A 105 9.55 -10.10 -11.05
CA GLU A 105 10.09 -8.97 -11.81
C GLU A 105 11.38 -9.36 -12.52
N SER A 106 12.33 -9.95 -11.78
CA SER A 106 13.62 -10.38 -12.33
C SER A 106 13.47 -11.44 -13.42
N LYS A 107 12.60 -12.43 -13.19
CA LYS A 107 12.33 -13.49 -14.17
C LYS A 107 11.66 -12.93 -15.42
N TYR A 108 10.61 -12.13 -15.26
CA TYR A 108 9.89 -11.52 -16.37
C TYR A 108 10.83 -10.68 -17.24
N ASN A 109 11.60 -9.79 -16.64
CA ASN A 109 12.54 -8.92 -17.36
C ASN A 109 13.67 -9.72 -18.04
N LYS A 110 14.09 -10.85 -17.45
CA LYS A 110 15.07 -11.75 -18.06
C LYS A 110 14.48 -12.48 -19.29
N ASP A 111 13.26 -13.01 -19.14
CA ASP A 111 12.61 -13.80 -20.20
C ASP A 111 12.24 -12.94 -21.43
N HIS A 112 11.93 -11.64 -21.22
CA HIS A 112 11.59 -10.69 -22.30
C HIS A 112 12.74 -9.76 -22.70
N ARG A 113 13.96 -10.06 -22.27
CA ARG A 113 15.12 -9.18 -22.47
C ARG A 113 15.42 -8.87 -23.94
N GLU A 114 15.30 -9.86 -24.81
CA GLU A 114 15.56 -9.70 -26.24
C GLU A 114 14.50 -8.79 -26.91
N GLU A 115 13.24 -8.98 -26.53
CA GLU A 115 12.12 -8.15 -27.02
C GLU A 115 12.29 -6.70 -26.58
N MET A 116 12.63 -6.48 -25.30
CA MET A 116 12.90 -5.15 -24.75
C MET A 116 14.09 -4.48 -25.43
N TYR A 117 15.16 -5.22 -25.69
CA TYR A 117 16.33 -4.69 -26.38
C TYR A 117 15.99 -4.30 -27.83
N LYS A 118 15.22 -5.13 -28.54
CA LYS A 118 14.73 -4.83 -29.88
C LYS A 118 13.85 -3.58 -29.87
N ALA A 119 12.87 -3.51 -28.96
CA ALA A 119 11.99 -2.35 -28.80
C ALA A 119 12.79 -1.05 -28.58
N GLN A 120 13.81 -1.07 -27.72
CA GLN A 120 14.69 0.08 -27.49
C GLN A 120 15.46 0.50 -28.75
N GLN A 121 15.93 -0.45 -29.57
CA GLN A 121 16.59 -0.13 -30.83
C GLN A 121 15.61 0.47 -31.84
N ASP A 122 14.39 -0.08 -31.91
CA ASP A 122 13.35 0.43 -32.81
C ASP A 122 12.94 1.86 -32.42
N VAL A 123 12.77 2.16 -31.13
CA VAL A 123 12.50 3.53 -30.65
C VAL A 123 13.64 4.48 -31.02
N LYS A 124 14.91 4.10 -30.80
CA LYS A 124 16.06 4.92 -31.16
C LYS A 124 16.11 5.20 -32.67
N ALA A 125 15.80 4.20 -33.50
CA ALA A 125 15.75 4.35 -34.94
C ALA A 125 14.63 5.33 -35.36
N LEU A 126 13.44 5.23 -34.75
CA LEU A 126 12.32 6.15 -35.01
C LEU A 126 12.65 7.58 -34.59
N GLU A 127 13.24 7.76 -33.40
CA GLU A 127 13.68 9.08 -32.92
C GLU A 127 14.77 9.70 -33.83
N ALA A 128 15.69 8.90 -34.33
CA ALA A 128 16.70 9.37 -35.27
C ALA A 128 16.05 9.83 -36.58
N ARG A 129 15.05 9.12 -37.07
CA ARG A 129 14.28 9.53 -38.29
C ARG A 129 13.50 10.83 -38.01
N VAL A 130 12.83 10.95 -36.87
CA VAL A 130 12.14 12.19 -36.48
C VAL A 130 13.12 13.38 -36.49
N LYS A 131 14.28 13.23 -35.84
CA LYS A 131 15.33 14.26 -35.80
C LYS A 131 15.88 14.62 -37.20
N ALA A 132 15.93 13.68 -38.13
CA ALA A 132 16.36 13.94 -39.49
C ALA A 132 15.30 14.77 -40.26
N MET A 133 14.02 14.37 -40.14
CA MET A 133 12.93 15.07 -40.82
C MET A 133 12.69 16.49 -40.26
N GLU A 134 12.91 16.70 -38.95
CA GLU A 134 12.82 18.03 -38.33
C GLU A 134 13.88 19.02 -38.81
N LYS A 135 14.95 18.55 -39.46
CA LYS A 135 16.03 19.38 -40.04
C LYS A 135 15.83 19.72 -41.48
N GLU A 136 14.80 19.20 -42.15
CA GLU A 136 14.43 19.51 -43.51
C GLU A 136 13.87 20.94 -43.63
N ASP A 137 14.04 21.63 -44.73
CA ASP A 137 13.56 22.99 -44.92
C ASP A 137 12.02 23.10 -44.87
N GLU A 138 11.29 22.04 -45.24
CA GLU A 138 9.84 21.90 -45.10
C GLU A 138 9.50 20.56 -44.39
N PRO A 139 9.48 20.50 -43.07
CA PRO A 139 9.22 19.25 -42.33
C PRO A 139 7.80 18.73 -42.52
N ASP A 140 7.65 17.47 -42.93
CA ASP A 140 6.34 16.79 -42.89
C ASP A 140 5.88 16.51 -41.47
N THR A 141 5.13 17.47 -40.91
CA THR A 141 4.62 17.41 -39.53
C THR A 141 3.67 16.22 -39.31
N ALA A 142 2.95 15.75 -40.34
CA ALA A 142 2.03 14.62 -40.22
C ALA A 142 2.80 13.30 -40.13
N ALA A 143 3.87 13.14 -40.94
CA ALA A 143 4.74 11.97 -40.86
C ALA A 143 5.52 11.93 -39.53
N ILE A 144 6.03 13.07 -39.10
CA ILE A 144 6.71 13.20 -37.79
C ILE A 144 5.77 12.78 -36.64
N ALA A 145 4.51 13.25 -36.63
CA ALA A 145 3.53 12.87 -35.62
C ALA A 145 3.26 11.35 -35.61
N LYS A 146 3.14 10.72 -36.79
CA LYS A 146 2.98 9.26 -36.92
C LYS A 146 4.17 8.49 -36.35
N LEU A 147 5.39 8.91 -36.63
CA LEU A 147 6.61 8.26 -36.15
C LEU A 147 6.73 8.41 -34.62
N ARG A 148 6.34 9.55 -34.04
CA ARG A 148 6.30 9.75 -32.59
C ARG A 148 5.29 8.83 -31.92
N VAL A 149 4.06 8.72 -32.47
CA VAL A 149 3.05 7.79 -31.96
C VAL A 149 3.53 6.33 -32.04
N GLN A 150 4.23 5.96 -33.12
CA GLN A 150 4.82 4.62 -33.22
C GLN A 150 5.90 4.39 -32.14
N ALA A 151 6.78 5.37 -31.92
CA ALA A 151 7.80 5.28 -30.88
C ALA A 151 7.17 5.16 -29.48
N ASP A 152 6.11 5.93 -29.19
CA ASP A 152 5.40 5.87 -27.91
C ASP A 152 4.69 4.53 -27.70
N ASN A 153 4.11 3.95 -28.76
CA ASN A 153 3.50 2.61 -28.68
C ASN A 153 4.53 1.51 -28.39
N ILE A 154 5.76 1.64 -28.91
CA ILE A 154 6.85 0.66 -28.66
C ILE A 154 7.43 0.85 -27.26
N ARG A 155 7.45 2.07 -26.70
CA ARG A 155 7.93 2.34 -25.33
C ARG A 155 7.18 1.56 -24.26
N ASN A 156 5.95 1.12 -24.54
CA ASN A 156 5.19 0.24 -23.64
C ASN A 156 5.80 -1.18 -23.47
N THR A 157 6.91 -1.47 -24.18
CA THR A 157 7.70 -2.71 -24.02
C THR A 157 8.92 -2.47 -23.10
N THR A 158 8.79 -1.61 -22.11
CA THR A 158 9.84 -1.37 -21.11
C THR A 158 9.92 -2.51 -20.08
N PRO A 159 11.06 -2.68 -19.40
CA PRO A 159 11.15 -3.58 -18.26
C PRO A 159 10.05 -3.25 -17.24
N ILE A 160 9.34 -4.27 -16.76
CA ILE A 160 8.38 -4.03 -15.69
C ILE A 160 9.11 -3.68 -14.39
N ARG A 161 8.54 -2.73 -13.68
CA ARG A 161 8.91 -2.41 -12.30
C ARG A 161 7.72 -2.68 -11.40
N ILE A 162 7.93 -3.53 -10.40
CA ILE A 162 6.91 -3.86 -9.41
C ILE A 162 7.24 -3.19 -8.09
N VAL A 163 8.48 -3.36 -7.65
CA VAL A 163 8.93 -2.97 -6.33
C VAL A 163 9.81 -1.74 -6.40
N VAL A 164 9.49 -0.77 -5.55
CA VAL A 164 10.34 0.39 -5.27
C VAL A 164 10.65 0.46 -3.77
N ASP A 165 11.85 0.89 -3.46
CA ASP A 165 12.33 1.03 -2.09
C ASP A 165 12.66 2.51 -1.82
N ASP A 166 13.91 2.92 -1.83
CA ASP A 166 14.28 4.32 -1.68
C ASP A 166 14.11 5.06 -3.02
N ILE A 167 13.12 5.94 -3.09
CA ILE A 167 12.73 6.64 -4.31
C ILE A 167 12.43 8.12 -4.03
N THR A 168 12.85 9.00 -4.96
CA THR A 168 12.46 10.41 -4.91
C THR A 168 11.09 10.63 -5.54
N PRO A 169 10.38 11.74 -5.19
CA PRO A 169 9.11 12.07 -5.82
C PRO A 169 9.17 12.14 -7.34
N GLU A 170 10.27 12.68 -7.90
CA GLU A 170 10.47 12.81 -9.35
C GLU A 170 10.65 11.45 -10.03
N SER A 171 11.39 10.55 -9.40
CA SER A 171 11.56 9.18 -9.91
C SER A 171 10.28 8.38 -9.80
N LEU A 172 9.50 8.58 -8.73
CA LEU A 172 8.20 7.92 -8.56
C LEU A 172 7.20 8.32 -9.67
N VAL A 173 7.21 9.59 -10.11
CA VAL A 173 6.41 10.04 -11.27
C VAL A 173 6.77 9.26 -12.52
N ILE A 174 8.06 9.05 -12.78
CA ILE A 174 8.53 8.32 -13.97
C ILE A 174 8.08 6.87 -13.90
N GLU A 175 8.40 6.21 -12.79
CA GLU A 175 8.09 4.79 -12.62
C GLU A 175 6.58 4.52 -12.70
N LEU A 176 5.73 5.38 -12.11
CA LEU A 176 4.27 5.27 -12.22
C LEU A 176 3.74 5.62 -13.61
N SER A 177 4.45 6.46 -14.39
CA SER A 177 4.05 6.73 -15.78
C SER A 177 4.35 5.57 -16.74
N GLU A 178 5.28 4.70 -16.36
CA GLU A 178 5.68 3.53 -17.15
C GLU A 178 4.98 2.23 -16.72
N ASN A 179 4.58 2.13 -15.44
CA ASN A 179 4.08 0.89 -14.84
C ASN A 179 2.65 0.97 -14.27
N ASP A 180 1.99 2.15 -14.31
CA ASP A 180 0.64 2.43 -13.78
C ASP A 180 0.45 2.12 -12.28
N SER A 181 1.11 1.10 -11.75
CA SER A 181 1.02 0.70 -10.35
C SER A 181 2.35 0.19 -9.81
N LEU A 182 2.64 0.52 -8.53
CA LEU A 182 3.88 0.12 -7.85
C LEU A 182 3.58 -0.36 -6.43
N LEU A 183 4.46 -1.24 -5.93
CA LEU A 183 4.55 -1.63 -4.54
C LEU A 183 5.79 -1.00 -3.91
N MET A 184 5.58 -0.03 -3.03
CA MET A 184 6.64 0.55 -2.21
C MET A 184 6.78 -0.29 -0.94
N ILE A 185 7.88 -1.04 -0.84
CA ILE A 185 8.13 -1.91 0.31
C ILE A 185 9.57 -1.74 0.80
N SER A 186 9.71 -1.24 2.04
CA SER A 186 11.01 -0.94 2.64
C SER A 186 11.01 -1.19 4.14
N ASP A 187 12.16 -1.60 4.66
CA ASP A 187 12.42 -1.69 6.10
C ASP A 187 12.95 -0.38 6.70
N GLU A 188 13.04 0.69 5.88
CA GLU A 188 13.43 2.04 6.26
C GLU A 188 12.37 3.08 5.87
N ALA A 189 11.40 3.34 6.75
CA ALA A 189 10.36 4.36 6.51
C ALA A 189 10.91 5.80 6.47
N GLY A 190 12.20 6.02 6.75
CA GLY A 190 12.86 7.32 6.66
C GLY A 190 12.81 7.96 5.28
N MET A 191 12.62 7.17 4.23
CA MET A 191 12.42 7.64 2.87
C MET A 191 11.22 8.59 2.69
N LEU A 192 10.21 8.50 3.55
CA LEU A 192 9.07 9.44 3.52
C LEU A 192 9.51 10.91 3.69
N SER A 193 10.67 11.15 4.32
CA SER A 193 11.26 12.49 4.41
C SER A 193 11.62 13.08 3.04
N ASN A 194 11.83 12.26 2.00
CA ASN A 194 12.10 12.71 0.65
C ASN A 194 10.89 13.46 0.07
N PHE A 195 9.67 13.07 0.48
CA PHE A 195 8.42 13.69 0.04
C PHE A 195 8.08 14.97 0.82
N ASN A 196 8.72 15.19 1.97
CA ASN A 196 8.52 16.38 2.80
C ASN A 196 9.37 17.59 2.37
N GLY A 197 9.84 17.61 1.14
CA GLY A 197 10.54 18.76 0.56
C GLY A 197 12.04 18.84 0.86
N LYS A 198 12.64 17.78 1.43
CA LYS A 198 14.08 17.76 1.74
C LYS A 198 14.98 18.15 0.55
N TYR A 199 14.56 17.85 -0.67
CA TYR A 199 15.27 18.15 -1.91
C TYR A 199 14.64 19.28 -2.72
N ASN A 200 13.51 19.85 -2.27
CA ASN A 200 12.71 20.86 -3.00
C ASN A 200 12.63 22.19 -2.24
N GLY A 201 13.66 22.60 -1.51
CA GLY A 201 13.66 23.86 -0.78
C GLY A 201 12.58 23.93 0.32
N GLY A 202 12.18 22.79 0.89
CA GLY A 202 11.19 22.71 1.96
C GLY A 202 9.73 22.65 1.48
N ILE A 203 9.46 22.56 0.17
CA ILE A 203 8.09 22.43 -0.37
C ILE A 203 7.72 20.95 -0.48
N PRO A 204 6.75 20.47 0.32
CA PRO A 204 6.30 19.07 0.25
C PRO A 204 5.68 18.73 -1.11
N ASN A 205 5.96 17.53 -1.62
CA ASN A 205 5.36 17.01 -2.85
C ASN A 205 4.57 15.73 -2.55
N LEU A 206 3.39 15.89 -1.97
CA LEU A 206 2.55 14.79 -1.48
C LEU A 206 1.41 14.44 -2.44
N ASP A 207 1.14 15.27 -3.46
CA ASP A 207 -0.03 15.13 -4.33
C ASP A 207 -0.07 13.77 -5.04
N LEU A 208 1.08 13.27 -5.52
CA LEU A 208 1.16 11.95 -6.15
C LEU A 208 0.81 10.83 -5.18
N LEU A 209 1.31 10.87 -3.93
CA LEU A 209 0.97 9.88 -2.90
C LEU A 209 -0.53 9.88 -2.58
N LEU A 210 -1.12 11.08 -2.48
CA LEU A 210 -2.54 11.24 -2.18
C LEU A 210 -3.43 10.70 -3.30
N LYS A 211 -3.08 10.98 -4.56
CA LYS A 211 -3.81 10.53 -5.74
C LYS A 211 -3.63 9.05 -6.02
N SER A 212 -2.41 8.53 -5.87
CA SER A 212 -2.13 7.12 -6.08
C SER A 212 -2.79 6.19 -5.05
N TRP A 213 -3.28 6.73 -3.94
CA TRP A 213 -4.06 5.98 -2.96
C TRP A 213 -5.47 5.63 -3.47
N ASN A 214 -6.03 6.46 -4.37
CA ASN A 214 -7.36 6.25 -4.96
C ASN A 214 -7.33 5.87 -6.45
N GLY A 215 -6.16 5.93 -7.12
CA GLY A 215 -6.08 5.83 -8.56
C GLY A 215 -6.62 7.08 -9.27
N GLU A 216 -6.48 8.25 -8.65
CA GLU A 216 -6.93 9.51 -9.23
C GLU A 216 -5.91 10.05 -10.23
N LYS A 217 -6.40 10.58 -11.33
CA LYS A 217 -5.57 11.18 -12.39
C LYS A 217 -4.55 12.16 -11.82
N TYR A 218 -3.28 11.96 -12.17
CA TYR A 218 -2.18 12.84 -11.81
C TYR A 218 -1.65 13.59 -13.04
N ILE A 219 -1.51 14.90 -12.93
CA ILE A 219 -0.94 15.76 -13.97
C ILE A 219 0.17 16.59 -13.33
N CYS A 220 1.36 16.52 -13.91
CA CYS A 220 2.52 17.29 -13.49
C CYS A 220 3.12 18.05 -14.67
N ASN A 221 3.32 19.35 -14.50
CA ASN A 221 4.00 20.21 -15.47
C ASN A 221 5.37 20.58 -14.90
N ARG A 222 6.45 20.11 -15.50
CA ARG A 222 7.83 20.42 -15.10
C ARG A 222 8.54 21.16 -16.23
N VAL A 223 9.32 22.17 -15.87
CA VAL A 223 10.03 23.05 -16.83
C VAL A 223 10.94 22.26 -17.78
N ILE A 224 11.62 21.22 -17.27
CA ILE A 224 12.61 20.45 -18.04
C ILE A 224 11.97 19.28 -18.81
N ARG A 225 10.93 18.64 -18.26
CA ARG A 225 10.33 17.39 -18.79
C ARG A 225 8.98 17.60 -19.50
N GLY A 226 8.44 18.83 -19.43
CA GLY A 226 7.11 19.10 -19.98
C GLY A 226 5.97 18.56 -19.12
N ARG A 227 4.85 18.26 -19.76
CA ARG A 227 3.64 17.73 -19.13
C ARG A 227 3.70 16.20 -19.07
N THR A 228 3.61 15.68 -17.87
CA THR A 228 3.39 14.24 -17.60
C THR A 228 1.97 14.05 -17.08
N GLU A 229 1.24 13.10 -17.66
CA GLU A 229 -0.12 12.76 -17.28
C GLU A 229 -0.20 11.25 -17.01
N ILE A 230 -0.64 10.87 -15.83
CA ILE A 230 -0.85 9.46 -15.43
C ILE A 230 -2.34 9.31 -15.17
N PRO A 231 -3.08 8.55 -15.99
CA PRO A 231 -4.54 8.48 -15.91
C PRO A 231 -5.03 7.90 -14.58
N SER A 232 -4.41 6.82 -14.12
CA SER A 232 -4.85 6.09 -12.92
C SER A 232 -3.66 5.47 -12.18
N PRO A 233 -2.80 6.29 -11.54
CA PRO A 233 -1.63 5.77 -10.82
C PRO A 233 -2.08 5.06 -9.54
N TYR A 234 -1.51 3.87 -9.27
CA TYR A 234 -1.70 3.16 -8.00
C TYR A 234 -0.38 2.94 -7.28
N LEU A 235 -0.37 3.20 -5.99
CA LEU A 235 0.76 2.89 -5.13
C LEU A 235 0.26 2.14 -3.90
N SER A 236 0.72 0.93 -3.67
CA SER A 236 0.58 0.25 -2.38
C SER A 236 1.85 0.45 -1.56
N VAL A 237 1.72 0.69 -0.26
CA VAL A 237 2.85 1.05 0.60
C VAL A 237 2.93 0.12 1.80
N ALA A 238 4.10 -0.48 2.02
CA ALA A 238 4.42 -1.24 3.21
C ALA A 238 5.80 -0.80 3.73
N LEU A 239 5.82 0.05 4.73
CA LEU A 239 7.05 0.59 5.30
C LEU A 239 7.24 0.09 6.72
N ALA A 240 8.49 -0.15 7.11
CA ALA A 240 8.83 -0.42 8.49
C ALA A 240 9.84 0.62 8.99
N GLY A 241 9.62 1.14 10.19
CA GLY A 241 10.44 2.18 10.78
C GLY A 241 10.50 2.12 12.29
N GLN A 242 11.27 3.03 12.86
CA GLN A 242 11.36 3.22 14.30
C GLN A 242 10.31 4.23 14.77
N SER A 243 9.99 4.26 16.05
CA SER A 243 8.96 5.13 16.64
C SER A 243 9.18 6.62 16.32
N TYR A 244 10.44 7.10 16.31
CA TYR A 244 10.72 8.49 15.99
C TYR A 244 10.25 8.92 14.59
N ILE A 245 10.18 7.99 13.63
CA ILE A 245 9.69 8.28 12.26
C ILE A 245 8.17 8.56 12.33
N TRP A 246 7.44 7.73 13.05
CA TRP A 246 6.01 7.95 13.29
C TRP A 246 5.75 9.26 14.02
N ASP A 247 6.52 9.52 15.09
CA ASP A 247 6.41 10.77 15.85
C ASP A 247 6.67 12.01 14.98
N ASN A 248 7.68 11.95 14.10
CA ASN A 248 7.96 13.00 13.14
C ASN A 248 6.81 13.20 12.15
N MET A 249 6.25 12.09 11.62
CA MET A 249 5.13 12.16 10.68
C MET A 249 3.88 12.81 11.29
N ILE A 250 3.49 12.38 12.48
CA ILE A 250 2.28 12.92 13.16
C ILE A 250 2.45 14.36 13.64
N ASN A 251 3.68 14.81 13.86
CA ASN A 251 3.98 16.20 14.23
C ASN A 251 4.24 17.11 13.03
N ASP A 252 4.43 16.54 11.84
CA ASP A 252 4.64 17.32 10.63
C ASP A 252 3.32 17.92 10.14
N THR A 253 3.30 19.25 10.02
CA THR A 253 2.11 20.00 9.63
C THR A 253 1.67 19.71 8.20
N ALA A 254 2.61 19.47 7.27
CA ALA A 254 2.30 19.19 5.88
C ALA A 254 1.67 17.80 5.73
N PHE A 255 2.20 16.79 6.42
CA PHE A 255 1.64 15.43 6.40
C PHE A 255 0.25 15.39 7.03
N ARG A 256 0.03 16.12 8.13
CA ARG A 256 -1.30 16.19 8.75
C ARG A 256 -2.31 16.97 7.93
N SER A 257 -1.96 18.20 7.50
CA SER A 257 -2.90 19.06 6.77
C SER A 257 -3.27 18.51 5.39
N SER A 258 -2.39 17.71 4.76
CA SER A 258 -2.69 17.04 3.50
C SER A 258 -3.60 15.81 3.66
N GLY A 259 -3.78 15.30 4.88
CA GLY A 259 -4.49 14.07 5.16
C GLY A 259 -3.72 12.79 4.75
N LEU A 260 -2.39 12.89 4.53
CA LEU A 260 -1.57 11.72 4.19
C LEU A 260 -1.56 10.72 5.34
N ILE A 261 -1.40 11.20 6.59
CA ILE A 261 -1.37 10.34 7.78
C ILE A 261 -2.66 9.55 7.92
N ALA A 262 -3.81 10.16 7.62
CA ALA A 262 -5.11 9.51 7.67
C ALA A 262 -5.27 8.32 6.70
N ARG A 263 -4.35 8.16 5.76
CA ARG A 263 -4.31 7.04 4.81
C ARG A 263 -3.44 5.88 5.29
N PHE A 264 -2.58 6.11 6.28
CA PHE A 264 -1.71 5.08 6.80
C PHE A 264 -2.41 4.20 7.84
N VAL A 265 -2.18 2.90 7.70
CA VAL A 265 -2.59 1.86 8.66
C VAL A 265 -1.36 1.54 9.52
N PRO A 266 -1.30 2.00 10.77
CA PRO A 266 -0.16 1.75 11.62
C PRO A 266 -0.23 0.37 12.29
N CYS A 267 0.93 -0.28 12.39
CA CYS A 267 1.15 -1.47 13.21
C CYS A 267 2.24 -1.18 14.23
N PHE A 268 1.89 -1.10 15.50
CA PHE A 268 2.85 -0.96 16.59
C PHE A 268 3.25 -2.35 17.08
N ALA A 269 4.39 -2.81 16.61
CA ALA A 269 4.86 -4.17 16.90
C ALA A 269 5.22 -4.34 18.38
N LYS A 270 4.70 -5.42 18.98
CA LYS A 270 5.11 -5.82 20.31
C LYS A 270 6.54 -6.34 20.29
N SER A 271 7.39 -5.79 21.16
CA SER A 271 8.78 -6.22 21.25
C SER A 271 8.89 -7.64 21.81
N ASN A 272 9.66 -8.45 21.11
CA ASN A 272 10.10 -9.77 21.55
C ASN A 272 11.58 -9.80 21.97
N VAL A 273 12.27 -8.65 22.00
CA VAL A 273 13.67 -8.55 22.40
C VAL A 273 13.83 -9.06 23.84
N GLY A 274 14.82 -9.91 24.07
CA GLY A 274 15.04 -10.57 25.37
C GLY A 274 14.30 -11.90 25.56
N ASN A 275 13.22 -12.15 24.78
CA ASN A 275 12.45 -13.40 24.85
C ASN A 275 12.57 -14.28 23.59
N ARG A 276 13.43 -13.88 22.66
CA ARG A 276 13.60 -14.58 21.38
C ARG A 276 14.35 -15.87 21.56
N ARG A 277 13.94 -16.86 20.79
CA ARG A 277 14.72 -18.09 20.62
C ARG A 277 15.56 -17.98 19.35
N TYR A 278 16.74 -18.61 19.38
CA TYR A 278 17.61 -18.70 18.21
C TYR A 278 17.32 -19.97 17.38
N ASP A 279 16.84 -21.01 18.04
CA ASP A 279 16.53 -22.33 17.50
C ASP A 279 15.10 -22.43 16.93
N THR A 280 14.60 -21.33 16.32
CA THR A 280 13.29 -21.32 15.68
C THR A 280 13.29 -22.17 14.40
N ALA A 281 12.15 -22.82 14.13
CA ALA A 281 11.98 -23.57 12.89
C ALA A 281 12.09 -22.64 11.66
N PRO A 282 12.82 -23.04 10.61
CA PRO A 282 12.82 -22.31 9.35
C PRO A 282 11.43 -22.39 8.69
N ILE A 283 11.12 -21.44 7.81
CA ILE A 283 9.91 -21.54 6.97
C ILE A 283 10.03 -22.80 6.11
N SER A 284 9.04 -23.68 6.18
CA SER A 284 9.06 -24.90 5.39
C SER A 284 9.08 -24.58 3.89
N LYS A 285 9.64 -25.51 3.11
CA LYS A 285 9.74 -25.36 1.66
C LYS A 285 8.34 -25.24 1.05
N GLU A 286 7.40 -26.04 1.53
CA GLU A 286 6.02 -26.13 1.04
C GLU A 286 5.29 -24.78 1.25
N VAL A 287 5.33 -24.21 2.44
CA VAL A 287 4.70 -22.91 2.75
C VAL A 287 5.30 -21.80 1.90
N ARG A 288 6.63 -21.80 1.73
CA ARG A 288 7.32 -20.81 0.91
C ARG A 288 6.92 -20.92 -0.57
N GLU A 289 6.94 -22.14 -1.13
CA GLU A 289 6.57 -22.37 -2.52
C GLU A 289 5.11 -22.02 -2.78
N GLN A 290 4.18 -22.45 -1.91
CA GLN A 290 2.76 -22.09 -2.02
C GLN A 290 2.54 -20.58 -2.05
N TYR A 291 3.22 -19.83 -1.18
CA TYR A 291 3.13 -18.37 -1.17
C TYR A 291 3.74 -17.75 -2.45
N HIS A 292 4.92 -18.21 -2.87
CA HIS A 292 5.58 -17.72 -4.09
C HIS A 292 4.73 -17.98 -5.32
N ASP A 293 4.23 -19.20 -5.49
CA ASP A 293 3.41 -19.58 -6.63
C ASP A 293 2.10 -18.79 -6.65
N PHE A 294 1.49 -18.59 -5.49
CA PHE A 294 0.27 -17.79 -5.38
C PHE A 294 0.51 -16.34 -5.83
N ILE A 295 1.54 -15.67 -5.32
CA ILE A 295 1.87 -14.30 -5.73
C ILE A 295 2.23 -14.23 -7.21
N HIS A 296 3.01 -15.19 -7.74
CA HIS A 296 3.35 -15.24 -9.17
C HIS A 296 2.10 -15.41 -10.05
N GLN A 297 1.14 -16.23 -9.62
CA GLN A 297 -0.14 -16.37 -10.31
C GLN A 297 -0.92 -15.05 -10.33
N LEU A 298 -1.01 -14.36 -9.22
CA LEU A 298 -1.67 -13.05 -9.12
C LEU A 298 -1.00 -12.00 -10.02
N LEU A 299 0.33 -11.92 -9.99
CA LEU A 299 1.10 -10.98 -10.80
C LEU A 299 0.97 -11.26 -12.29
N LYS A 300 0.93 -12.53 -12.68
CA LYS A 300 0.68 -12.92 -14.06
C LYS A 300 -0.73 -12.49 -14.50
N GLY A 301 -1.76 -12.79 -13.71
CA GLY A 301 -3.13 -12.35 -13.99
C GLY A 301 -3.23 -10.82 -14.11
N LYS A 302 -2.55 -10.08 -13.22
CA LYS A 302 -2.48 -8.62 -13.30
C LYS A 302 -1.82 -8.14 -14.60
N LYS A 303 -0.73 -8.75 -15.02
CA LYS A 303 0.00 -8.35 -16.23
C LYS A 303 -0.79 -8.68 -17.50
N ASP A 304 -1.52 -9.79 -17.50
CA ASP A 304 -2.31 -10.23 -18.64
C ASP A 304 -3.65 -9.47 -18.79
N HIS A 305 -4.02 -8.68 -17.76
CA HIS A 305 -5.26 -7.89 -17.78
C HIS A 305 -5.11 -6.65 -18.67
N ASN A 306 -5.99 -6.52 -19.66
CA ASN A 306 -6.03 -5.40 -20.60
C ASN A 306 -7.40 -4.68 -20.58
N GLY A 307 -8.21 -4.94 -19.54
CA GLY A 307 -9.56 -4.41 -19.40
C GLY A 307 -9.64 -3.18 -18.50
N GLU A 308 -10.85 -2.64 -18.38
CA GLU A 308 -11.17 -1.65 -17.37
C GLU A 308 -11.31 -2.30 -15.98
N GLU A 309 -11.17 -1.50 -14.92
CA GLU A 309 -11.37 -1.97 -13.54
C GLU A 309 -12.79 -2.51 -13.34
N THR A 310 -12.87 -3.71 -12.78
CA THR A 310 -14.15 -4.35 -12.45
C THR A 310 -14.65 -3.90 -11.07
N ILE A 311 -15.91 -3.45 -10.99
CA ILE A 311 -16.54 -3.04 -9.75
C ILE A 311 -17.20 -4.26 -9.08
N LEU A 312 -16.57 -4.73 -8.01
CA LEU A 312 -17.10 -5.77 -7.13
C LEU A 312 -18.21 -5.19 -6.24
N ARG A 313 -19.11 -6.05 -5.79
CA ARG A 313 -20.23 -5.66 -4.92
C ARG A 313 -20.31 -6.54 -3.69
N LEU A 314 -20.74 -5.95 -2.59
CA LEU A 314 -21.13 -6.70 -1.40
C LEU A 314 -22.39 -7.54 -1.70
N SER A 315 -22.48 -8.71 -1.13
CA SER A 315 -23.74 -9.47 -1.09
C SER A 315 -24.80 -8.64 -0.35
N ARG A 316 -26.08 -8.94 -0.53
CA ARG A 316 -27.16 -8.18 0.11
C ARG A 316 -26.97 -8.10 1.62
N HIS A 317 -26.75 -9.22 2.28
CA HIS A 317 -26.55 -9.27 3.74
C HIS A 317 -25.30 -8.49 4.18
N ALA A 318 -24.17 -8.65 3.47
CA ALA A 318 -22.97 -7.87 3.76
C ALA A 318 -23.19 -6.36 3.58
N SER A 319 -23.93 -5.94 2.55
CA SER A 319 -24.21 -4.54 2.32
C SER A 319 -25.09 -3.92 3.42
N GLU A 320 -26.15 -4.63 3.83
CA GLU A 320 -27.02 -4.20 4.92
C GLU A 320 -26.22 -4.01 6.23
N GLU A 321 -25.36 -4.96 6.58
CA GLU A 321 -24.52 -4.88 7.78
C GLU A 321 -23.46 -3.80 7.67
N TYR A 322 -22.79 -3.67 6.54
CA TYR A 322 -21.80 -2.61 6.33
C TYR A 322 -22.40 -1.21 6.51
N ILE A 323 -23.57 -0.97 5.91
CA ILE A 323 -24.29 0.32 6.03
C ILE A 323 -24.72 0.58 7.48
N ASP A 324 -25.25 -0.46 8.13
CA ASP A 324 -25.67 -0.37 9.55
C ASP A 324 -24.48 -0.06 10.47
N TYR A 325 -23.35 -0.74 10.26
CA TYR A 325 -22.10 -0.50 10.99
C TYR A 325 -21.57 0.93 10.78
N CYS A 326 -21.54 1.41 9.53
CA CYS A 326 -21.11 2.77 9.24
C CYS A 326 -21.99 3.82 9.93
N ASN A 327 -23.30 3.67 9.83
CA ASN A 327 -24.24 4.65 10.38
C ASN A 327 -24.32 4.65 11.92
N LYS A 328 -24.28 3.47 12.54
CA LYS A 328 -24.50 3.37 13.98
C LYS A 328 -23.22 3.49 14.80
N TYR A 329 -22.10 3.00 14.27
CA TYR A 329 -20.88 2.86 15.06
C TYR A 329 -19.78 3.82 14.63
N ILE A 330 -19.42 3.87 13.35
CA ILE A 330 -18.27 4.66 12.88
C ILE A 330 -18.49 6.15 13.16
N GLU A 331 -19.60 6.72 12.71
CA GLU A 331 -19.87 8.15 12.86
C GLU A 331 -19.97 8.55 14.35
N LYS A 332 -20.57 7.69 15.18
CA LYS A 332 -20.64 7.91 16.61
C LYS A 332 -19.23 7.89 17.24
N GLU A 333 -18.41 6.92 16.88
CA GLU A 333 -17.04 6.81 17.41
C GLU A 333 -16.15 7.97 16.99
N ILE A 334 -16.26 8.43 15.74
CA ILE A 334 -15.53 9.61 15.26
C ILE A 334 -15.85 10.80 16.13
N LYS A 335 -17.11 10.99 16.48
CA LYS A 335 -17.56 12.11 17.29
C LYS A 335 -17.16 11.98 18.77
N GLU A 336 -17.29 10.80 19.35
CA GLU A 336 -17.16 10.59 20.80
C GLU A 336 -15.77 10.18 21.26
N SER A 337 -15.04 9.42 20.44
CA SER A 337 -13.81 8.74 20.86
C SER A 337 -12.58 9.13 20.03
N MET A 338 -12.73 9.54 18.77
CA MET A 338 -11.63 9.83 17.85
C MET A 338 -11.26 11.31 17.79
N CYS A 339 -11.48 12.10 18.84
CA CYS A 339 -11.26 13.54 18.81
C CYS A 339 -9.80 13.96 18.41
N CYS A 340 -8.81 13.08 18.62
CA CYS A 340 -7.41 13.33 18.25
C CYS A 340 -7.03 12.81 16.84
N CYS A 341 -7.86 11.99 16.20
CA CYS A 341 -7.61 11.35 14.91
C CYS A 341 -8.89 11.26 14.04
N GLN A 342 -9.70 12.31 14.05
CA GLN A 342 -10.95 12.37 13.27
C GLN A 342 -10.71 12.23 11.76
N ASP A 343 -9.60 12.73 11.27
CA ASP A 343 -9.15 12.60 9.89
C ASP A 343 -8.97 11.13 9.48
N TRP A 344 -8.36 10.33 10.36
CA TRP A 344 -8.24 8.89 10.16
C TRP A 344 -9.59 8.18 10.29
N GLY A 345 -10.38 8.55 11.30
CA GLY A 345 -11.75 8.06 11.48
C GLY A 345 -12.61 8.24 10.22
N GLY A 346 -12.52 9.40 9.58
CA GLY A 346 -13.22 9.69 8.34
C GLY A 346 -12.81 8.82 7.13
N LYS A 347 -11.68 8.09 7.22
CA LYS A 347 -11.23 7.11 6.21
C LYS A 347 -11.52 5.66 6.59
N PHE A 348 -12.01 5.43 7.81
CA PHE A 348 -12.15 4.09 8.35
C PHE A 348 -13.15 3.21 7.59
N HIS A 349 -14.28 3.76 7.16
CA HIS A 349 -15.25 3.03 6.34
C HIS A 349 -14.64 2.57 4.99
N GLY A 350 -13.86 3.43 4.33
CA GLY A 350 -13.13 3.06 3.12
C GLY A 350 -12.07 2.00 3.39
N LEU A 351 -11.37 2.05 4.53
CA LEU A 351 -10.39 1.03 4.92
C LEU A 351 -11.01 -0.36 5.01
N ILE A 352 -12.22 -0.49 5.57
CA ILE A 352 -12.95 -1.75 5.62
C ILE A 352 -13.18 -2.32 4.23
N LEU A 353 -13.64 -1.49 3.28
CA LEU A 353 -13.88 -1.91 1.90
C LEU A 353 -12.57 -2.35 1.20
N ARG A 354 -11.49 -1.63 1.39
CA ARG A 354 -10.17 -1.97 0.83
C ARG A 354 -9.71 -3.33 1.32
N ILE A 355 -9.78 -3.57 2.63
CA ILE A 355 -9.42 -4.86 3.23
C ILE A 355 -10.37 -5.96 2.73
N ALA A 356 -11.69 -5.72 2.68
CA ALA A 356 -12.67 -6.68 2.18
C ALA A 356 -12.41 -7.05 0.71
N CYS A 357 -12.05 -6.07 -0.12
CA CYS A 357 -11.68 -6.28 -1.52
C CYS A 357 -10.44 -7.20 -1.62
N ILE A 358 -9.39 -6.90 -0.86
CA ILE A 358 -8.15 -7.72 -0.84
C ILE A 358 -8.45 -9.15 -0.42
N LEU A 359 -9.20 -9.34 0.67
CA LEU A 359 -9.53 -10.67 1.19
C LEU A 359 -10.37 -11.45 0.19
N HIS A 360 -11.40 -10.84 -0.39
CA HIS A 360 -12.27 -11.47 -1.37
C HIS A 360 -11.50 -11.92 -2.61
N CYS A 361 -10.73 -11.02 -3.21
CA CYS A 361 -9.93 -11.34 -4.39
C CYS A 361 -8.92 -12.45 -4.10
N ALA A 362 -8.23 -12.40 -2.96
CA ALA A 362 -7.27 -13.43 -2.58
C ALA A 362 -7.94 -14.79 -2.31
N ASP A 363 -9.11 -14.82 -1.66
CA ASP A 363 -9.88 -16.05 -1.45
C ASP A 363 -10.37 -16.64 -2.77
N CYS A 364 -10.92 -15.84 -3.69
CA CYS A 364 -11.38 -16.29 -4.99
C CYS A 364 -10.23 -16.86 -5.82
N CYS A 365 -9.13 -16.11 -5.95
CA CYS A 365 -7.96 -16.55 -6.69
C CYS A 365 -7.34 -17.84 -6.11
N SER A 366 -7.33 -17.99 -4.77
CA SER A 366 -6.82 -19.21 -4.13
C SER A 366 -7.67 -20.46 -4.45
N ARG A 367 -8.93 -20.26 -4.82
CA ARG A 367 -9.87 -21.32 -5.28
C ARG A 367 -9.91 -21.46 -6.80
N GLY A 368 -9.14 -20.64 -7.54
CA GLY A 368 -9.19 -20.61 -9.01
C GLY A 368 -10.49 -19.99 -9.57
N ILE A 369 -11.15 -19.13 -8.80
CA ILE A 369 -12.39 -18.43 -9.17
C ILE A 369 -12.05 -16.98 -9.53
N GLU A 370 -12.68 -16.48 -10.59
CA GLU A 370 -12.59 -15.06 -10.93
C GLU A 370 -13.34 -14.22 -9.88
N PRO A 371 -12.70 -13.18 -9.26
CA PRO A 371 -13.34 -12.38 -8.20
C PRO A 371 -14.68 -11.75 -8.58
N SER A 372 -14.91 -11.48 -9.86
CA SER A 372 -16.17 -10.91 -10.35
C SER A 372 -17.33 -11.90 -10.42
N ASP A 373 -17.04 -13.20 -10.38
CA ASP A 373 -18.07 -14.25 -10.45
C ASP A 373 -18.84 -14.40 -9.13
N GLU A 374 -18.29 -13.91 -8.03
CA GLU A 374 -18.91 -13.97 -6.71
C GLU A 374 -19.03 -12.55 -6.11
N SER A 375 -20.09 -12.30 -5.37
CA SER A 375 -20.18 -11.09 -4.54
C SER A 375 -19.38 -11.27 -3.25
N VAL A 376 -18.85 -10.17 -2.69
CA VAL A 376 -18.19 -10.18 -1.38
C VAL A 376 -19.19 -10.60 -0.31
N ASN A 377 -18.99 -11.76 0.25
CA ASN A 377 -19.92 -12.37 1.21
C ASN A 377 -19.77 -11.76 2.62
N HIS A 378 -20.71 -12.10 3.49
CA HIS A 378 -20.77 -11.64 4.87
C HIS A 378 -19.54 -12.04 5.70
N ASP A 379 -19.06 -13.29 5.55
CA ASP A 379 -17.89 -13.77 6.29
C ASP A 379 -16.63 -12.95 5.93
N THR A 380 -16.42 -12.66 4.65
CA THR A 380 -15.32 -11.81 4.19
C THR A 380 -15.42 -10.40 4.79
N LEU A 381 -16.62 -9.84 4.87
CA LEU A 381 -16.85 -8.54 5.50
C LEU A 381 -16.53 -8.57 7.01
N LEU A 382 -16.94 -9.61 7.74
CA LEU A 382 -16.62 -9.76 9.16
C LEU A 382 -15.11 -9.89 9.40
N ARG A 383 -14.40 -10.61 8.55
CA ARG A 383 -12.94 -10.69 8.60
C ARG A 383 -12.28 -9.33 8.36
N ALA A 384 -12.82 -8.56 7.43
CA ALA A 384 -12.36 -7.19 7.18
C ALA A 384 -12.63 -6.25 8.37
N PHE A 385 -13.78 -6.36 9.03
CA PHE A 385 -14.08 -5.64 10.28
C PHE A 385 -13.06 -5.98 11.38
N ASN A 386 -12.73 -7.26 11.57
CA ASN A 386 -11.77 -7.69 12.58
C ASN A 386 -10.38 -7.07 12.33
N LEU A 387 -9.90 -7.05 11.09
CA LEU A 387 -8.64 -6.43 10.72
C LEU A 387 -8.68 -4.90 10.88
N ALA A 388 -9.73 -4.25 10.40
CA ALA A 388 -9.89 -2.81 10.57
C ALA A 388 -9.98 -2.40 12.05
N HIS A 389 -10.70 -3.19 12.86
CA HIS A 389 -10.79 -2.99 14.30
C HIS A 389 -9.42 -3.12 15.02
N TYR A 390 -8.61 -4.11 14.61
CA TYR A 390 -7.24 -4.25 15.09
C TYR A 390 -6.44 -2.95 14.90
N TYR A 391 -6.44 -2.39 13.69
CA TYR A 391 -5.73 -1.15 13.40
C TYR A 391 -6.28 0.05 14.15
N ARG A 392 -7.60 0.13 14.28
CA ARG A 392 -8.24 1.17 15.08
C ARG A 392 -7.78 1.13 16.54
N CYS A 393 -7.74 -0.05 17.14
CA CYS A 393 -7.29 -0.21 18.51
C CYS A 393 -5.82 0.19 18.69
N LEU A 394 -4.97 -0.11 17.73
CA LEU A 394 -3.56 0.31 17.78
C LEU A 394 -3.39 1.84 17.77
N LEU A 395 -4.21 2.57 17.05
CA LEU A 395 -4.18 4.03 17.06
C LEU A 395 -4.51 4.62 18.43
N TYR A 396 -5.46 4.02 19.16
CA TYR A 396 -5.80 4.46 20.52
C TYR A 396 -4.72 4.14 21.54
N THR A 397 -3.91 3.14 21.31
CA THR A 397 -2.83 2.72 22.20
C THR A 397 -1.50 3.37 21.87
N SER A 398 -1.41 4.08 20.72
CA SER A 398 -0.24 4.87 20.35
C SER A 398 0.03 5.96 21.38
N PRO A 399 1.29 6.13 21.86
CA PRO A 399 1.63 7.21 22.76
C PRO A 399 1.31 8.55 22.05
N SER A 400 0.46 9.35 22.72
CA SER A 400 0.18 10.71 22.23
C SER A 400 1.45 11.56 22.32
N PRO A 401 1.70 12.50 21.40
CA PRO A 401 2.79 13.47 21.54
C PRO A 401 2.77 14.22 22.89
N ARG A 402 1.59 14.40 23.48
CA ARG A 402 1.43 14.98 24.84
C ARG A 402 1.92 14.07 25.96
N ASP A 403 1.93 12.76 25.76
CA ASP A 403 2.40 11.80 26.78
C ASP A 403 3.93 11.73 26.80
N THR A 404 4.59 11.96 25.67
CA THR A 404 6.06 12.06 25.54
C THR A 404 6.61 13.35 26.14
N GLU A 405 5.89 14.45 26.09
CA GLU A 405 6.31 15.70 26.74
C GLU A 405 6.17 15.61 28.28
N ARG A 406 5.12 14.98 28.80
CA ARG A 406 4.93 14.79 30.25
C ARG A 406 5.90 13.78 30.87
N ALA A 407 6.42 12.82 30.07
CA ALA A 407 7.44 11.89 30.55
C ALA A 407 8.86 12.49 30.59
N ARG A 408 9.05 13.69 30.05
CA ARG A 408 10.34 14.45 30.07
C ARG A 408 10.38 15.56 31.12
N MET A 409 9.28 15.80 31.83
CA MET A 409 9.21 16.65 33.02
C MET A 409 9.22 15.80 34.30
#